data_b04011ad6fca39a8629a6519496eae4d
#
_entry.id   b04011ad6fca39a8629a6519496eae4d
#
_cell.length_a   1.000
_cell.length_b   1.000
_cell.length_c   1.000
_cell.angle_alpha   90.00
_cell.angle_beta   90.00
_cell.angle_gamma   90.00
#
_symmetry.space_group_name_H-M   'P 1'
#
loop_
_entity.id
_entity.type
_entity.pdbx_description
1 polymer ?
#
loop_
_entity_poly.entity_id
_entity_poly.type
_entity_poly.pdbx_seq_one_letter_code
_entity_poly.pdbx_strand_id
1 'polypeptide(L)'
;MLKTALLGCTAGTPIEIWWQDEARVGQKGSLTYVWAPVGSRPAMVRDNRHSSAYLFGAICPARGVGAAVITPVANMAAMNVHLAEISTQVAPGAQAVLLLDRAGWHQRGKRLCVPANITLLDLPAYSPELNPMENVWEFLRGNKLSALVWNTYEAIVDACVSAWHFLIGDPERIHSIGTRDWACVSV
;
A
#
# COMPACT_ATOMS: atom_id res chain seq x y z
N MET A 1 9.75 12.73 -15.26
CA MET A 1 9.25 11.37 -15.04
C MET A 1 7.75 11.25 -15.33
N LEU A 2 6.86 11.93 -14.64
CA LEU A 2 5.41 11.91 -14.92
C LEU A 2 5.05 12.25 -16.37
N LYS A 3 5.62 13.31 -16.96
CA LYS A 3 5.40 13.68 -18.36
C LYS A 3 5.74 12.57 -19.36
N THR A 4 6.78 11.77 -19.07
CA THR A 4 7.20 10.65 -19.92
C THR A 4 6.26 9.45 -19.81
N ALA A 5 5.72 9.19 -18.61
CA ALA A 5 4.73 8.12 -18.39
C ALA A 5 3.38 8.42 -19.08
N LEU A 6 3.08 9.70 -19.33
CA LEU A 6 1.84 10.16 -19.96
C LEU A 6 1.90 10.21 -21.50
N LEU A 7 3.06 9.98 -22.13
CA LEU A 7 3.24 10.04 -23.58
C LEU A 7 2.39 9.02 -24.37
N GLY A 8 1.82 8.01 -23.71
CA GLY A 8 0.92 7.03 -24.30
C GLY A 8 -0.56 7.29 -24.09
N CYS A 9 -0.93 8.31 -23.32
CA CYS A 9 -2.33 8.61 -23.02
C CYS A 9 -2.93 9.52 -24.12
N THR A 10 -4.16 9.23 -24.51
CA THR A 10 -4.93 10.08 -25.43
C THR A 10 -5.17 11.45 -24.78
N ALA A 11 -5.07 12.53 -25.56
CA ALA A 11 -5.37 13.87 -25.05
C ALA A 11 -6.79 13.90 -24.47
N GLY A 12 -6.93 14.41 -23.22
CA GLY A 12 -8.22 14.46 -22.51
C GLY A 12 -8.55 13.23 -21.67
N THR A 13 -7.70 12.19 -21.64
CA THR A 13 -7.87 11.06 -20.71
C THR A 13 -7.63 11.51 -19.26
N PRO A 14 -8.57 11.34 -18.32
CA PRO A 14 -8.33 11.63 -16.90
C PRO A 14 -7.18 10.78 -16.35
N ILE A 15 -6.28 11.39 -15.61
CA ILE A 15 -5.11 10.71 -15.03
C ILE A 15 -5.30 10.60 -13.52
N GLU A 16 -5.14 9.39 -13.00
CA GLU A 16 -5.13 9.11 -11.57
C GLU A 16 -3.72 8.75 -11.12
N ILE A 17 -3.23 9.39 -10.06
CA ILE A 17 -1.98 9.02 -9.43
C ILE A 17 -2.26 8.03 -8.32
N TRP A 18 -1.68 6.85 -8.45
CA TRP A 18 -1.77 5.76 -7.50
C TRP A 18 -0.40 5.46 -6.90
N TRP A 19 -0.38 5.10 -5.63
CA TRP A 19 0.82 4.73 -4.88
C TRP A 19 0.67 3.31 -4.39
N GLN A 20 1.67 2.48 -4.63
CA GLN A 20 1.65 1.07 -4.26
C GLN A 20 2.86 0.74 -3.39
N ASP A 21 2.64 -0.19 -2.46
CA ASP A 21 3.68 -0.81 -1.66
C ASP A 21 3.15 -2.08 -1.00
N GLU A 22 4.02 -2.86 -0.34
CA GLU A 22 3.63 -4.00 0.46
C GLU A 22 4.18 -3.96 1.88
N ALA A 23 3.36 -4.39 2.82
CA ALA A 23 3.73 -4.55 4.21
C ALA A 23 3.64 -6.02 4.65
N ARG A 24 4.64 -6.47 5.39
CA ARG A 24 4.58 -7.75 6.10
C ARG A 24 3.93 -7.55 7.46
N VAL A 25 2.86 -8.31 7.72
CA VAL A 25 2.15 -8.35 9.00
C VAL A 25 2.26 -9.77 9.58
N GLY A 26 2.64 -9.91 10.83
CA GLY A 26 2.80 -11.25 11.40
C GLY A 26 3.20 -11.30 12.86
N GLN A 27 3.32 -12.52 13.35
CA GLN A 27 3.54 -12.84 14.75
C GLN A 27 4.84 -12.30 15.32
N LYS A 28 5.88 -12.16 14.52
CA LYS A 28 7.15 -11.54 14.95
C LYS A 28 6.92 -10.03 15.10
N GLY A 29 6.42 -9.62 16.26
CA GLY A 29 6.09 -8.23 16.55
C GLY A 29 7.31 -7.32 16.46
N SER A 30 7.14 -6.15 15.85
CA SER A 30 8.08 -5.03 15.91
C SER A 30 7.92 -4.31 17.25
N LEU A 31 9.01 -3.68 17.71
CA LEU A 31 8.94 -2.73 18.82
C LEU A 31 8.04 -1.56 18.42
N THR A 32 7.20 -1.11 19.35
CA THR A 32 6.35 0.07 19.15
C THR A 32 6.47 0.98 20.37
N TYR A 33 6.18 2.26 20.16
CA TYR A 33 6.10 3.23 21.25
C TYR A 33 4.69 3.20 21.84
N VAL A 34 4.61 3.21 23.16
CA VAL A 34 3.34 3.31 23.90
C VAL A 34 3.41 4.46 24.88
N TRP A 35 2.29 5.17 25.06
CA TRP A 35 2.17 6.16 26.12
C TRP A 35 2.16 5.46 27.47
N ALA A 36 3.02 5.93 28.38
CA ALA A 36 3.16 5.37 29.72
C ALA A 36 3.55 6.46 30.71
N PRO A 37 3.27 6.31 32.01
CA PRO A 37 3.72 7.25 33.03
C PRO A 37 5.25 7.42 33.00
N VAL A 38 5.71 8.64 33.25
CA VAL A 38 7.16 8.96 33.31
C VAL A 38 7.85 8.03 34.30
N GLY A 39 8.97 7.44 33.90
CA GLY A 39 9.75 6.49 34.72
C GLY A 39 9.22 5.07 34.73
N SER A 40 8.08 4.76 34.06
CA SER A 40 7.61 3.38 33.92
C SER A 40 8.26 2.67 32.72
N ARG A 41 8.32 1.33 32.80
CA ARG A 41 8.71 0.47 31.68
C ARG A 41 7.54 -0.47 31.37
N PRO A 42 6.62 -0.07 30.47
CA PRO A 42 5.49 -0.92 30.12
C PRO A 42 6.00 -2.23 29.49
N ALA A 43 5.52 -3.35 30.01
CA ALA A 43 5.80 -4.67 29.45
C ALA A 43 4.79 -4.95 28.32
N MET A 44 5.28 -5.44 27.19
CA MET A 44 4.45 -5.93 26.10
C MET A 44 4.75 -7.39 25.82
N VAL A 45 3.70 -8.13 25.47
CA VAL A 45 3.86 -9.51 25.01
C VAL A 45 4.53 -9.47 23.63
N ARG A 46 5.62 -10.23 23.48
CA ARG A 46 6.30 -10.41 22.20
C ARG A 46 6.01 -11.81 21.68
N ASP A 47 5.45 -11.88 20.51
CA ASP A 47 5.26 -13.13 19.80
C ASP A 47 6.56 -13.50 19.06
N ASN A 48 7.10 -14.69 19.30
CA ASN A 48 8.30 -15.20 18.66
C ASN A 48 8.01 -16.19 17.53
N ARG A 49 6.74 -16.44 17.23
CA ARG A 49 6.34 -17.31 16.12
C ARG A 49 6.57 -16.60 14.77
N HIS A 50 6.43 -17.32 13.66
CA HIS A 50 6.87 -16.84 12.36
C HIS A 50 5.76 -16.71 11.29
N SER A 51 4.51 -17.03 11.62
CA SER A 51 3.41 -16.85 10.66
C SER A 51 3.26 -15.38 10.28
N SER A 52 3.11 -15.12 9.01
CA SER A 52 2.92 -13.77 8.49
C SER A 52 2.14 -13.78 7.19
N ALA A 53 1.42 -12.69 6.95
CA ALA A 53 0.80 -12.36 5.67
C ALA A 53 1.49 -11.13 5.07
N TYR A 54 1.35 -10.97 3.76
CA TYR A 54 1.75 -9.76 3.05
C TYR A 54 0.49 -9.02 2.61
N LEU A 55 0.40 -7.77 3.01
CA LEU A 55 -0.65 -6.84 2.61
C LEU A 55 -0.09 -5.97 1.49
N PHE A 56 -0.47 -6.27 0.25
CA PHE A 56 -0.25 -5.39 -0.90
C PHE A 56 -1.32 -4.31 -0.87
N GLY A 57 -0.93 -3.06 -0.83
CA GLY A 57 -1.84 -1.93 -0.78
C GLY A 57 -1.53 -0.90 -1.85
N ALA A 58 -2.57 -0.26 -2.37
CA ALA A 58 -2.44 0.89 -3.23
C ALA A 58 -3.53 1.92 -2.90
N ILE A 59 -3.19 3.19 -2.99
CA ILE A 59 -4.11 4.30 -2.76
C ILE A 59 -4.07 5.32 -3.90
N CYS A 60 -5.23 5.92 -4.18
CA CYS A 60 -5.35 7.13 -4.99
C CYS A 60 -5.82 8.28 -4.08
N PRO A 61 -4.90 9.11 -3.56
CA PRO A 61 -5.25 10.16 -2.61
C PRO A 61 -6.27 11.15 -3.17
N ALA A 62 -6.14 11.53 -4.44
CA ALA A 62 -7.05 12.49 -5.08
C ALA A 62 -8.52 12.04 -5.08
N ARG A 63 -8.76 10.72 -5.09
CA ARG A 63 -10.12 10.14 -5.03
C ARG A 63 -10.50 9.62 -3.66
N GLY A 64 -9.58 9.53 -2.71
CA GLY A 64 -9.81 8.92 -1.41
C GLY A 64 -10.17 7.43 -1.49
N VAL A 65 -9.62 6.69 -2.46
CA VAL A 65 -9.88 5.27 -2.67
C VAL A 65 -8.60 4.44 -2.56
N GLY A 66 -8.77 3.15 -2.29
CA GLY A 66 -7.65 2.22 -2.21
C GLY A 66 -8.04 0.81 -2.61
N ALA A 67 -7.04 0.02 -3.00
CA ALA A 67 -7.15 -1.39 -3.34
C ALA A 67 -6.14 -2.19 -2.53
N ALA A 68 -6.51 -3.39 -2.08
CA ALA A 68 -5.56 -4.26 -1.39
C ALA A 68 -5.80 -5.75 -1.66
N VAL A 69 -4.71 -6.50 -1.56
CA VAL A 69 -4.72 -7.97 -1.61
C VAL A 69 -3.86 -8.49 -0.46
N ILE A 70 -4.35 -9.52 0.24
CA ILE A 70 -3.62 -10.18 1.32
C ILE A 70 -3.18 -11.55 0.83
N THR A 71 -1.89 -11.83 0.92
CA THR A 71 -1.30 -13.07 0.41
C THR A 71 -0.32 -13.70 1.40
N PRO A 72 -0.10 -15.02 1.37
CA PRO A 72 0.89 -15.65 2.24
C PRO A 72 2.34 -15.36 1.83
N VAL A 73 2.56 -14.91 0.59
CA VAL A 73 3.90 -14.65 0.04
C VAL A 73 3.91 -13.40 -0.83
N ALA A 74 5.01 -12.65 -0.80
CA ALA A 74 5.26 -11.57 -1.74
C ALA A 74 5.99 -12.12 -2.96
N ASN A 75 5.29 -12.15 -4.09
CA ASN A 75 5.84 -12.61 -5.36
C ASN A 75 5.08 -11.99 -6.55
N MET A 76 5.54 -12.30 -7.76
CA MET A 76 4.95 -11.76 -8.99
C MET A 76 3.48 -12.21 -9.21
N ALA A 77 3.08 -13.39 -8.76
CA ALA A 77 1.70 -13.83 -8.87
C ALA A 77 0.78 -12.99 -7.98
N ALA A 78 1.21 -12.70 -6.75
CA ALA A 78 0.51 -11.79 -5.84
C ALA A 78 0.42 -10.38 -6.44
N MET A 79 1.51 -9.88 -7.03
CA MET A 79 1.51 -8.57 -7.70
C MET A 79 0.55 -8.52 -8.89
N ASN A 80 0.45 -9.57 -9.70
CA ASN A 80 -0.52 -9.64 -10.80
C ASN A 80 -1.97 -9.57 -10.32
N VAL A 81 -2.29 -10.28 -9.22
CA VAL A 81 -3.62 -10.20 -8.59
C VAL A 81 -3.88 -8.78 -8.07
N HIS A 82 -2.88 -8.17 -7.44
CA HIS A 82 -3.01 -6.80 -6.93
C HIS A 82 -3.19 -5.77 -8.06
N LEU A 83 -2.45 -5.88 -9.16
CA LEU A 83 -2.64 -5.01 -10.33
C LEU A 83 -4.05 -5.16 -10.94
N ALA A 84 -4.58 -6.38 -11.00
CA ALA A 84 -5.95 -6.61 -11.44
C ALA A 84 -6.96 -5.95 -10.51
N GLU A 85 -6.76 -6.05 -9.19
CA GLU A 85 -7.63 -5.38 -8.19
C GLU A 85 -7.56 -3.85 -8.32
N ILE A 86 -6.36 -3.26 -8.42
CA ILE A 86 -6.21 -1.81 -8.65
C ILE A 86 -6.97 -1.39 -9.92
N SER A 87 -6.84 -2.16 -11.01
CA SER A 87 -7.50 -1.88 -12.27
C SER A 87 -9.02 -1.74 -12.15
N THR A 88 -9.65 -2.51 -11.24
CA THR A 88 -11.10 -2.43 -10.99
C THR A 88 -11.51 -1.15 -10.26
N GLN A 89 -10.58 -0.53 -9.53
CA GLN A 89 -10.82 0.67 -8.72
C GLN A 89 -10.52 1.97 -9.49
N VAL A 90 -9.82 1.90 -10.62
CA VAL A 90 -9.58 3.04 -11.51
C VAL A 90 -10.91 3.52 -12.09
N ALA A 91 -11.14 4.84 -12.13
CA ALA A 91 -12.38 5.39 -12.66
C ALA A 91 -12.60 5.00 -14.13
N PRO A 92 -13.83 4.76 -14.55
CA PRO A 92 -14.13 4.45 -15.94
C PRO A 92 -13.57 5.51 -16.90
N GLY A 93 -12.78 5.07 -17.88
CA GLY A 93 -12.15 5.96 -18.87
C GLY A 93 -10.89 6.70 -18.38
N ALA A 94 -10.48 6.50 -17.12
CA ALA A 94 -9.24 7.06 -16.60
C ALA A 94 -8.04 6.13 -16.84
N GLN A 95 -6.85 6.72 -16.79
CA GLN A 95 -5.57 6.02 -16.79
C GLN A 95 -4.88 6.21 -15.45
N ALA A 96 -4.58 5.11 -14.76
CA ALA A 96 -3.79 5.14 -13.54
C ALA A 96 -2.29 5.21 -13.86
N VAL A 97 -1.58 6.14 -13.25
CA VAL A 97 -0.12 6.11 -13.14
C VAL A 97 0.21 5.57 -11.76
N LEU A 98 0.66 4.31 -11.71
CA LEU A 98 0.97 3.59 -10.49
C LEU A 98 2.45 3.74 -10.15
N LEU A 99 2.73 4.48 -9.07
CA LEU A 99 4.08 4.65 -8.54
C LEU A 99 4.38 3.51 -7.57
N LEU A 100 5.53 2.88 -7.75
CA LEU A 100 5.98 1.73 -6.97
C LEU A 100 7.50 1.71 -6.88
N ASP A 101 8.03 0.98 -5.91
CA ASP A 101 9.45 0.76 -5.79
C ASP A 101 9.97 -0.27 -6.83
N ARG A 102 11.26 -0.57 -6.78
CA ARG A 102 11.91 -1.55 -7.66
C ARG A 102 12.09 -2.92 -7.01
N ALA A 103 11.13 -3.38 -6.23
CA ALA A 103 11.18 -4.74 -5.69
C ALA A 103 11.32 -5.79 -6.81
N GLY A 104 11.92 -6.93 -6.50
CA GLY A 104 12.22 -7.94 -7.51
C GLY A 104 11.01 -8.48 -8.28
N TRP A 105 9.83 -8.48 -7.66
CA TRP A 105 8.55 -8.89 -8.25
C TRP A 105 7.84 -7.77 -9.03
N HIS A 106 8.35 -6.53 -9.00
CA HIS A 106 7.90 -5.41 -9.84
C HIS A 106 8.63 -5.36 -11.18
N GLN A 107 9.64 -6.21 -11.41
CA GLN A 107 10.44 -6.18 -12.62
C GLN A 107 9.58 -6.44 -13.85
N ARG A 108 9.61 -5.47 -14.77
CA ARG A 108 8.93 -5.56 -16.07
C ARG A 108 9.50 -6.71 -16.88
N GLY A 109 8.68 -7.69 -17.17
CA GLY A 109 9.05 -8.86 -17.96
C GLY A 109 7.82 -9.60 -18.42
N LYS A 110 8.00 -10.68 -19.20
CA LYS A 110 6.90 -11.48 -19.80
C LYS A 110 5.89 -12.05 -18.78
N ARG A 111 6.18 -12.00 -17.47
CA ARG A 111 5.35 -12.58 -16.41
C ARG A 111 4.52 -11.55 -15.66
N LEU A 112 4.83 -10.26 -15.78
CA LEU A 112 4.06 -9.18 -15.14
C LEU A 112 2.91 -8.78 -16.06
N CYS A 113 1.69 -9.03 -15.60
CA CYS A 113 0.46 -8.71 -16.34
C CYS A 113 -0.06 -7.33 -15.90
N VAL A 114 0.31 -6.30 -16.64
CA VAL A 114 -0.14 -4.93 -16.37
C VAL A 114 -1.44 -4.67 -17.13
N PRO A 115 -2.56 -4.33 -16.45
CA PRO A 115 -3.81 -3.96 -17.09
C PRO A 115 -3.66 -2.72 -18.00
N ALA A 116 -4.49 -2.62 -19.04
CA ALA A 116 -4.39 -1.56 -20.05
C ALA A 116 -4.61 -0.15 -19.48
N ASN A 117 -5.39 -0.03 -18.39
CA ASN A 117 -5.67 1.23 -17.72
C ASN A 117 -4.63 1.57 -16.62
N ILE A 118 -3.50 0.88 -16.57
CA ILE A 118 -2.41 1.13 -15.62
C ILE A 118 -1.10 1.37 -16.36
N THR A 119 -0.40 2.43 -16.01
CA THR A 119 0.99 2.69 -16.41
C THR A 119 1.87 2.66 -15.17
N LEU A 120 2.88 1.79 -15.16
CA LEU A 120 3.82 1.69 -14.05
C LEU A 120 4.90 2.76 -14.13
N LEU A 121 5.17 3.42 -13.00
CA LEU A 121 6.24 4.41 -12.85
C LEU A 121 7.09 4.07 -11.63
N ASP A 122 8.34 3.68 -11.88
CA ASP A 122 9.26 3.32 -10.81
C ASP A 122 9.71 4.56 -10.03
N LEU A 123 9.64 4.49 -8.71
CA LEU A 123 10.27 5.46 -7.82
C LEU A 123 11.81 5.34 -7.89
N PRO A 124 12.56 6.42 -7.58
CA PRO A 124 14.00 6.32 -7.41
C PRO A 124 14.35 5.26 -6.37
N ALA A 125 15.46 4.54 -6.59
CA ALA A 125 15.94 3.58 -5.62
C ALA A 125 16.30 4.27 -4.29
N TYR A 126 16.04 3.59 -3.17
CA TYR A 126 16.34 4.07 -1.82
C TYR A 126 15.68 5.41 -1.45
N SER A 127 14.45 5.64 -1.90
CA SER A 127 13.70 6.87 -1.63
C SER A 127 12.31 6.56 -1.01
N PRO A 128 12.24 5.87 0.14
CA PRO A 128 10.97 5.52 0.78
C PRO A 128 10.15 6.77 1.18
N GLU A 129 10.84 7.88 1.48
CA GLU A 129 10.21 9.17 1.81
C GLU A 129 9.32 9.72 0.69
N LEU A 130 9.53 9.27 -0.54
CA LEU A 130 8.70 9.65 -1.67
C LEU A 130 7.40 8.83 -1.75
N ASN A 131 7.35 7.64 -1.11
CA ASN A 131 6.17 6.79 -1.16
C ASN A 131 5.25 7.02 0.04
N PRO A 132 4.08 7.65 -0.13
CA PRO A 132 3.14 7.87 0.97
C PRO A 132 2.57 6.58 1.58
N MET A 133 2.75 5.43 0.93
CA MET A 133 2.36 4.15 1.50
C MET A 133 3.10 3.84 2.80
N GLU A 134 4.32 4.33 2.98
CA GLU A 134 5.03 4.20 4.26
C GLU A 134 4.23 4.84 5.42
N ASN A 135 3.65 6.03 5.19
CA ASN A 135 2.79 6.68 6.19
C ASN A 135 1.49 5.90 6.41
N VAL A 136 0.95 5.25 5.36
CA VAL A 136 -0.20 4.35 5.49
C VAL A 136 0.15 3.18 6.42
N TRP A 137 1.32 2.57 6.22
CA TRP A 137 1.77 1.47 7.08
C TRP A 137 1.99 1.90 8.53
N GLU A 138 2.58 3.07 8.75
CA GLU A 138 2.73 3.64 10.10
C GLU A 138 1.37 3.88 10.75
N PHE A 139 0.44 4.47 10.01
CA PHE A 139 -0.92 4.72 10.48
C PHE A 139 -1.64 3.42 10.86
N LEU A 140 -1.59 2.39 10.00
CA LEU A 140 -2.23 1.10 10.27
C LEU A 140 -1.58 0.36 11.43
N ARG A 141 -0.26 0.39 11.53
CA ARG A 141 0.47 -0.17 12.68
C ARG A 141 0.07 0.55 13.97
N GLY A 142 0.09 1.86 13.98
CA GLY A 142 -0.24 2.65 15.17
C GLY A 142 -1.67 2.49 15.67
N ASN A 143 -2.62 2.22 14.79
CA ASN A 143 -4.05 2.21 15.13
C ASN A 143 -4.68 0.82 15.17
N LYS A 144 -4.18 -0.17 14.40
CA LYS A 144 -4.87 -1.45 14.19
C LYS A 144 -3.98 -2.68 14.25
N LEU A 145 -2.69 -2.60 13.96
CA LEU A 145 -1.84 -3.77 13.76
C LEU A 145 -0.70 -3.93 14.77
N SER A 146 -0.53 -2.99 15.69
CA SER A 146 0.47 -3.09 16.75
C SER A 146 -0.11 -3.68 18.04
N ALA A 147 0.79 -4.21 18.87
CA ALA A 147 0.46 -4.77 20.19
C ALA A 147 -0.54 -5.95 20.16
N LEU A 148 -0.65 -6.66 19.04
CA LEU A 148 -1.53 -7.81 18.87
C LEU A 148 -0.73 -9.11 18.87
N VAL A 149 -1.35 -10.15 19.41
CA VAL A 149 -0.83 -11.54 19.37
C VAL A 149 -1.84 -12.36 18.59
N TRP A 150 -1.43 -12.91 17.46
CA TRP A 150 -2.29 -13.72 16.60
C TRP A 150 -1.99 -15.20 16.79
N ASN A 151 -3.00 -15.99 17.12
CA ASN A 151 -2.83 -17.43 17.34
C ASN A 151 -2.83 -18.24 16.04
N THR A 152 -3.42 -17.74 14.98
CA THR A 152 -3.52 -18.41 13.67
C THR A 152 -3.17 -17.46 12.54
N TYR A 153 -2.93 -18.02 11.36
CA TYR A 153 -2.73 -17.25 10.13
C TYR A 153 -4.01 -16.49 9.75
N GLU A 154 -5.16 -17.11 9.91
CA GLU A 154 -6.47 -16.51 9.61
C GLU A 154 -6.69 -15.25 10.47
N ALA A 155 -6.31 -15.29 11.74
CA ALA A 155 -6.40 -14.11 12.61
C ALA A 155 -5.51 -12.94 12.13
N ILE A 156 -4.35 -13.24 11.51
CA ILE A 156 -3.52 -12.21 10.86
C ILE A 156 -4.23 -11.63 9.65
N VAL A 157 -4.83 -12.49 8.81
CA VAL A 157 -5.59 -12.06 7.62
C VAL A 157 -6.76 -11.18 8.03
N ASP A 158 -7.57 -11.60 9.01
CA ASP A 158 -8.72 -10.84 9.51
C ASP A 158 -8.31 -9.48 10.08
N ALA A 159 -7.18 -9.42 10.78
CA ALA A 159 -6.63 -8.17 11.28
C ALA A 159 -6.21 -7.23 10.12
N CYS A 160 -5.58 -7.76 9.07
CA CYS A 160 -5.24 -7.00 7.88
C CYS A 160 -6.48 -6.48 7.14
N VAL A 161 -7.51 -7.32 6.97
CA VAL A 161 -8.80 -6.93 6.37
C VAL A 161 -9.44 -5.80 7.17
N SER A 162 -9.54 -5.98 8.48
CA SER A 162 -10.13 -4.95 9.38
C SER A 162 -9.35 -3.64 9.34
N ALA A 163 -8.01 -3.71 9.34
CA ALA A 163 -7.16 -2.53 9.26
C ALA A 163 -7.31 -1.80 7.92
N TRP A 164 -7.36 -2.54 6.82
CA TRP A 164 -7.57 -1.94 5.50
C TRP A 164 -8.94 -1.30 5.36
N HIS A 165 -10.01 -1.98 5.81
CA HIS A 165 -11.36 -1.40 5.81
C HIS A 165 -11.44 -0.15 6.68
N PHE A 166 -10.74 -0.12 7.81
CA PHE A 166 -10.64 1.08 8.65
C PHE A 166 -9.98 2.24 7.89
N LEU A 167 -8.96 1.99 7.07
CA LEU A 167 -8.32 3.02 6.24
C LEU A 167 -9.28 3.54 5.17
N ILE A 168 -9.80 2.65 4.33
CA ILE A 168 -10.61 3.02 3.15
C ILE A 168 -12.03 3.49 3.50
N GLY A 169 -12.50 3.21 4.70
CA GLY A 169 -13.79 3.68 5.20
C GLY A 169 -13.87 5.20 5.43
N ASP A 170 -12.75 5.92 5.24
CA ASP A 170 -12.67 7.37 5.39
C ASP A 170 -11.79 7.95 4.26
N PRO A 171 -12.41 8.46 3.17
CA PRO A 171 -11.70 9.05 2.04
C PRO A 171 -10.78 10.22 2.43
N GLU A 172 -11.19 11.05 3.38
CA GLU A 172 -10.41 12.21 3.85
C GLU A 172 -9.11 11.75 4.53
N ARG A 173 -9.14 10.60 5.17
CA ARG A 173 -7.96 9.98 5.78
C ARG A 173 -6.94 9.59 4.71
N ILE A 174 -7.39 8.96 3.63
CA ILE A 174 -6.53 8.60 2.49
C ILE A 174 -5.94 9.85 1.87
N HIS A 175 -6.76 10.88 1.66
CA HIS A 175 -6.31 12.16 1.12
C HIS A 175 -5.23 12.78 2.01
N SER A 176 -5.49 12.91 3.31
CA SER A 176 -4.57 13.53 4.28
C SER A 176 -3.23 12.78 4.38
N ILE A 177 -3.25 11.44 4.42
CA ILE A 177 -2.03 10.62 4.54
C ILE A 177 -1.25 10.59 3.22
N GLY A 178 -1.95 10.49 2.09
CA GLY A 178 -1.39 10.16 0.79
C GLY A 178 -1.00 11.33 -0.09
N THR A 179 -1.51 12.55 0.18
CA THR A 179 -1.25 13.71 -0.68
C THR A 179 0.22 14.12 -0.62
N ARG A 180 0.78 14.39 -1.80
CA ARG A 180 2.12 14.94 -1.99
C ARG A 180 2.05 16.07 -3.00
N ASP A 181 2.51 17.27 -2.64
CA ASP A 181 2.42 18.47 -3.48
C ASP A 181 3.09 18.28 -4.83
N TRP A 182 4.22 17.58 -4.85
CA TRP A 182 4.97 17.31 -6.08
C TRP A 182 4.30 16.30 -7.04
N ALA A 183 3.30 15.53 -6.57
CA ALA A 183 2.58 14.53 -7.34
C ALA A 183 1.17 14.99 -7.75
N CYS A 184 0.80 16.24 -7.49
CA CYS A 184 -0.44 16.79 -7.96
C CYS A 184 -0.38 17.02 -9.48
N VAL A 185 -1.26 16.35 -10.22
CA VAL A 185 -1.45 16.63 -11.66
C VAL A 185 -2.53 17.69 -11.75
N SER A 186 -2.11 18.93 -12.06
CA SER A 186 -3.07 19.96 -12.49
C SER A 186 -3.48 19.62 -13.92
N VAL A 187 -4.72 19.23 -14.11
CA VAL A 187 -5.35 19.01 -15.43
C VAL A 187 -5.73 20.36 -15.99
#